data_fd741c1b0e53e92f58236e457bb5a238
#
_entry.id   fd741c1b0e53e92f58236e457bb5a238
#
_cell.length_a   1.000
_cell.length_b   1.000
_cell.length_c   1.000
_cell.angle_alpha   90.00
_cell.angle_beta   90.00
_cell.angle_gamma   90.00
#
_symmetry.space_group_name_H-M   'P 1'
#
loop_
_entity.id
_entity.type
_entity.pdbx_description
1 polymer ?
#
loop_
_entity_poly.entity_id
_entity_poly.type
_entity_poly.pdbx_seq_one_letter_code
_entity_poly.pdbx_strand_id
1 'polypeptide(L)'
;QEIASYLIPSDDVIFKEKTKSEDPVVYYALDYPKYTFEQIVVIVNEDTASAAEVLAAALAENKHLNVTLVGTQTYGKGTVQVPLTFKDGSYLKYTVAQWLTPSDTCIDGVGITPDVEVKLDEAITIGAPDIEDEVFEADTVNVAAKSVQLYLKFLGYPVDRSDEYFSLQSSKALAMFQKAEGLTADGKIHAET
;
A
#
# COMPACT_ATOMS: atom_id res chain seq x y z
N GLN A 1 8.61 -13.21 -12.94
CA GLN A 1 8.95 -14.64 -13.05
C GLN A 1 10.18 -15.00 -12.20
N GLU A 2 11.36 -14.36 -12.40
CA GLU A 2 12.62 -14.72 -11.73
C GLU A 2 12.53 -14.74 -10.21
N ILE A 3 12.04 -13.67 -9.56
CA ILE A 3 11.93 -13.59 -8.10
C ILE A 3 11.07 -14.74 -7.55
N ALA A 4 9.92 -14.99 -8.16
CA ALA A 4 9.05 -16.09 -7.76
C ALA A 4 9.75 -17.45 -7.88
N SER A 5 10.63 -17.61 -8.87
CA SER A 5 11.34 -18.88 -9.12
C SER A 5 12.34 -19.25 -8.03
N TYR A 6 12.73 -18.34 -7.15
CA TYR A 6 13.55 -18.68 -5.98
C TYR A 6 12.72 -19.26 -4.81
N LEU A 7 11.40 -19.11 -4.85
CA LEU A 7 10.50 -19.54 -3.79
C LEU A 7 9.58 -20.70 -4.23
N ILE A 8 9.07 -20.60 -5.46
CA ILE A 8 8.11 -21.55 -6.04
C ILE A 8 8.88 -22.73 -6.66
N PRO A 9 8.46 -23.98 -6.42
CA PRO A 9 9.05 -25.16 -7.06
C PRO A 9 9.15 -25.01 -8.58
N SER A 10 10.20 -25.58 -9.17
CA SER A 10 10.36 -25.60 -10.64
C SER A 10 9.15 -26.26 -11.29
N ASP A 11 8.76 -25.76 -12.44
CA ASP A 11 7.60 -26.23 -13.22
C ASP A 11 6.21 -25.92 -12.63
N ASP A 12 6.12 -25.27 -11.46
CA ASP A 12 4.85 -24.73 -10.99
C ASP A 12 4.50 -23.44 -11.72
N VAL A 13 3.19 -23.21 -11.94
CA VAL A 13 2.69 -22.04 -12.65
C VAL A 13 2.85 -20.79 -11.81
N ILE A 14 3.42 -19.72 -12.40
CA ILE A 14 3.50 -18.38 -11.80
C ILE A 14 2.33 -17.51 -12.25
N PHE A 15 2.07 -17.44 -13.54
CA PHE A 15 0.93 -16.72 -14.12
C PHE A 15 0.68 -17.21 -15.54
N LYS A 16 -0.44 -16.77 -16.12
CA LYS A 16 -0.79 -17.03 -17.50
C LYS A 16 -1.05 -15.71 -18.22
N GLU A 17 -0.72 -15.63 -19.50
CA GLU A 17 -1.02 -14.49 -20.36
C GLU A 17 -2.04 -14.89 -21.41
N LYS A 18 -3.18 -14.18 -21.45
CA LYS A 18 -4.29 -14.46 -22.34
C LYS A 18 -4.49 -13.32 -23.33
N THR A 19 -4.37 -13.64 -24.63
CA THR A 19 -4.75 -12.77 -25.73
C THR A 19 -6.22 -12.99 -26.12
N LYS A 20 -6.75 -12.21 -27.06
CA LYS A 20 -8.13 -12.37 -27.55
C LYS A 20 -8.34 -13.61 -28.41
N SER A 21 -7.29 -14.11 -29.05
CA SER A 21 -7.40 -15.07 -30.17
C SER A 21 -6.67 -16.39 -29.96
N GLU A 22 -5.94 -16.54 -28.87
CA GLU A 22 -5.10 -17.71 -28.63
C GLU A 22 -5.33 -18.28 -27.23
N ASP A 23 -4.99 -19.55 -27.05
CA ASP A 23 -4.94 -20.18 -25.74
C ASP A 23 -3.94 -19.45 -24.83
N PRO A 24 -4.15 -19.43 -23.52
CA PRO A 24 -3.24 -18.74 -22.61
C PRO A 24 -1.82 -19.32 -22.67
N VAL A 25 -0.84 -18.43 -22.77
CA VAL A 25 0.57 -18.77 -22.58
C VAL A 25 0.84 -18.90 -21.08
N VAL A 26 1.37 -20.06 -20.67
CA VAL A 26 1.65 -20.36 -19.26
C VAL A 26 3.11 -20.09 -18.94
N TYR A 27 3.34 -19.32 -17.89
CA TYR A 27 4.67 -19.01 -17.36
C TYR A 27 4.93 -19.81 -16.09
N TYR A 28 5.93 -20.67 -16.16
CA TYR A 28 6.34 -21.55 -15.06
C TYR A 28 7.52 -20.98 -14.28
N ALA A 29 7.72 -21.46 -13.07
CA ALA A 29 8.91 -21.20 -12.28
C ALA A 29 10.15 -21.79 -12.98
N LEU A 30 11.22 -21.02 -13.01
CA LEU A 30 12.49 -21.41 -13.59
C LEU A 30 13.25 -22.34 -12.63
N ASP A 31 14.18 -23.12 -13.17
CA ASP A 31 15.01 -24.00 -12.37
C ASP A 31 16.17 -23.24 -11.70
N TYR A 32 15.80 -22.51 -10.65
CA TYR A 32 16.72 -21.77 -9.79
C TYR A 32 16.88 -22.45 -8.44
N PRO A 33 17.97 -22.19 -7.70
CA PRO A 33 18.12 -22.60 -6.32
C PRO A 33 16.91 -22.12 -5.48
N LYS A 34 16.34 -22.98 -4.64
CA LYS A 34 15.12 -22.66 -3.87
C LYS A 34 15.47 -22.27 -2.44
N TYR A 35 14.82 -21.22 -1.97
CA TYR A 35 14.80 -20.83 -0.57
C TYR A 35 13.51 -21.31 0.07
N THR A 36 13.61 -21.92 1.24
CA THR A 36 12.47 -22.46 1.99
C THR A 36 12.25 -21.68 3.27
N PHE A 37 11.00 -21.41 3.58
CA PHE A 37 10.57 -20.71 4.77
C PHE A 37 9.41 -21.47 5.41
N GLU A 38 9.29 -21.44 6.74
CA GLU A 38 8.15 -22.02 7.45
C GLU A 38 6.86 -21.27 7.12
N GLN A 39 6.95 -19.96 6.97
CA GLN A 39 5.85 -19.06 6.59
C GLN A 39 6.39 -17.86 5.81
N ILE A 40 5.61 -17.41 4.84
CA ILE A 40 5.84 -16.17 4.08
C ILE A 40 4.66 -15.26 4.32
N VAL A 41 4.93 -14.03 4.79
CA VAL A 41 3.92 -12.97 4.88
C VAL A 41 4.20 -11.97 3.77
N VAL A 42 3.20 -11.73 2.92
CA VAL A 42 3.27 -10.74 1.83
C VAL A 42 2.39 -9.56 2.20
N ILE A 43 3.00 -8.40 2.36
CA ILE A 43 2.29 -7.16 2.67
C ILE A 43 1.87 -6.51 1.36
N VAL A 44 0.58 -6.20 1.23
CA VAL A 44 -0.04 -5.62 0.03
C VAL A 44 -0.94 -4.44 0.39
N ASN A 45 -1.11 -3.51 -0.55
CA ASN A 45 -2.02 -2.38 -0.41
C ASN A 45 -2.57 -1.96 -1.77
N GLU A 46 -3.35 -0.89 -1.81
CA GLU A 46 -3.95 -0.30 -3.01
C GLU A 46 -2.96 0.17 -4.08
N ASP A 47 -1.69 0.38 -3.71
CA ASP A 47 -0.60 0.73 -4.62
C ASP A 47 0.14 -0.49 -5.17
N THR A 48 -0.12 -1.68 -4.61
CA THR A 48 0.42 -2.93 -5.13
C THR A 48 -0.24 -3.23 -6.46
N ALA A 49 0.53 -3.18 -7.56
CA ALA A 49 -0.01 -3.27 -8.91
C ALA A 49 0.81 -4.13 -9.86
N SER A 50 0.16 -4.70 -10.91
CA SER A 50 0.81 -5.36 -12.05
C SER A 50 1.75 -6.49 -11.65
N ALA A 51 3.06 -6.38 -11.91
CA ALA A 51 4.05 -7.42 -11.59
C ALA A 51 4.12 -7.77 -10.10
N ALA A 52 3.85 -6.81 -9.21
CA ALA A 52 3.74 -7.06 -7.78
C ALA A 52 2.53 -7.94 -7.45
N GLU A 53 1.39 -7.73 -8.14
CA GLU A 53 0.21 -8.58 -8.01
C GLU A 53 0.45 -9.99 -8.57
N VAL A 54 1.18 -10.09 -9.71
CA VAL A 54 1.61 -11.39 -10.23
C VAL A 54 2.41 -12.18 -9.20
N LEU A 55 3.37 -11.52 -8.53
CA LEU A 55 4.18 -12.17 -7.50
C LEU A 55 3.32 -12.58 -6.30
N ALA A 56 2.47 -11.68 -5.80
CA ALA A 56 1.59 -11.95 -4.66
C ALA A 56 0.64 -13.13 -4.95
N ALA A 57 -0.03 -13.13 -6.11
CA ALA A 57 -0.91 -14.21 -6.52
C ALA A 57 -0.16 -15.54 -6.69
N ALA A 58 1.00 -15.51 -7.36
CA ALA A 58 1.80 -16.71 -7.58
C ALA A 58 2.24 -17.37 -6.27
N LEU A 59 2.61 -16.56 -5.27
CA LEU A 59 2.98 -17.08 -3.95
C LEU A 59 1.77 -17.59 -3.18
N ALA A 60 0.68 -16.81 -3.14
CA ALA A 60 -0.52 -17.15 -2.37
C ALA A 60 -1.25 -18.39 -2.88
N GLU A 61 -1.28 -18.59 -4.20
CA GLU A 61 -1.95 -19.74 -4.81
C GLU A 61 -1.06 -21.01 -4.91
N ASN A 62 0.22 -20.91 -4.53
CA ASN A 62 1.14 -22.04 -4.58
C ASN A 62 0.89 -23.01 -3.43
N LYS A 63 0.61 -24.27 -3.76
CA LYS A 63 0.24 -25.32 -2.80
C LYS A 63 1.39 -25.79 -1.90
N HIS A 64 2.62 -25.48 -2.27
CA HIS A 64 3.83 -25.91 -1.55
C HIS A 64 4.34 -24.84 -0.57
N LEU A 65 3.73 -23.66 -0.57
CA LEU A 65 4.11 -22.54 0.27
C LEU A 65 3.03 -22.27 1.32
N ASN A 66 3.48 -21.92 2.51
CA ASN A 66 2.61 -21.39 3.57
C ASN A 66 2.66 -19.86 3.48
N VAL A 67 1.72 -19.24 2.77
CA VAL A 67 1.69 -17.81 2.48
C VAL A 67 0.45 -17.18 3.08
N THR A 68 0.61 -16.00 3.65
CA THR A 68 -0.48 -15.14 4.13
C THR A 68 -0.34 -13.75 3.52
N LEU A 69 -1.36 -13.30 2.81
CA LEU A 69 -1.45 -11.93 2.32
C LEU A 69 -2.04 -11.03 3.42
N VAL A 70 -1.37 -9.93 3.76
CA VAL A 70 -1.77 -9.00 4.82
C VAL A 70 -1.81 -7.59 4.27
N GLY A 71 -2.85 -6.83 4.58
CA GLY A 71 -2.96 -5.41 4.18
C GLY A 71 -4.32 -5.05 3.63
N THR A 72 -4.36 -4.35 2.51
CA THR A 72 -5.60 -3.93 1.84
C THR A 72 -5.68 -4.50 0.42
N GLN A 73 -6.86 -4.37 -0.20
CA GLN A 73 -7.10 -4.77 -1.60
C GLN A 73 -6.06 -4.16 -2.52
N THR A 74 -5.48 -4.95 -3.44
CA THR A 74 -4.51 -4.45 -4.40
C THR A 74 -5.17 -3.68 -5.55
N TYR A 75 -4.36 -3.02 -6.37
CA TYR A 75 -4.82 -2.10 -7.42
C TYR A 75 -5.71 -2.75 -8.49
N GLY A 76 -5.40 -3.98 -8.91
CA GLY A 76 -6.15 -4.67 -9.96
C GLY A 76 -5.68 -4.33 -11.37
N LYS A 77 -4.37 -4.25 -11.61
CA LYS A 77 -3.84 -4.07 -12.97
C LYS A 77 -3.59 -5.42 -13.65
N GLY A 78 -4.64 -5.97 -14.25
CA GLY A 78 -4.62 -7.25 -14.97
C GLY A 78 -4.21 -7.17 -16.44
N THR A 79 -3.93 -5.98 -16.97
CA THR A 79 -3.57 -5.79 -18.38
C THR A 79 -2.06 -5.85 -18.64
N VAL A 80 -1.69 -6.48 -19.75
CA VAL A 80 -0.33 -6.47 -20.32
C VAL A 80 -0.26 -5.42 -21.40
N GLN A 81 0.66 -4.46 -21.26
CA GLN A 81 0.82 -3.33 -22.17
C GLN A 81 2.22 -3.28 -22.73
N VAL A 82 2.34 -2.96 -24.01
CA VAL A 82 3.61 -2.77 -24.71
C VAL A 82 3.72 -1.37 -25.30
N PRO A 83 4.88 -0.72 -25.21
CA PRO A 83 5.15 0.52 -25.91
C PRO A 83 5.61 0.24 -27.36
N LEU A 84 5.11 1.03 -28.30
CA LEU A 84 5.59 1.10 -29.67
C LEU A 84 6.16 2.50 -29.91
N THR A 85 7.46 2.59 -30.20
CA THR A 85 8.12 3.86 -30.50
C THR A 85 8.19 4.06 -32.01
N PHE A 86 7.72 5.21 -32.48
CA PHE A 86 7.77 5.59 -33.90
C PHE A 86 9.08 6.30 -34.25
N LYS A 87 9.36 6.41 -35.55
CA LYS A 87 10.60 7.01 -36.05
C LYS A 87 10.79 8.50 -35.72
N ASP A 88 9.69 9.19 -35.49
CA ASP A 88 9.66 10.61 -35.09
C ASP A 88 9.83 10.84 -33.58
N GLY A 89 10.05 9.76 -32.82
CA GLY A 89 10.21 9.80 -31.36
C GLY A 89 8.89 9.79 -30.57
N SER A 90 7.74 9.83 -31.24
CA SER A 90 6.45 9.60 -30.58
C SER A 90 6.29 8.14 -30.16
N TYR A 91 5.44 7.87 -29.17
CA TYR A 91 5.18 6.50 -28.74
C TYR A 91 3.70 6.25 -28.47
N LEU A 92 3.31 5.00 -28.67
CA LEU A 92 1.98 4.48 -28.35
C LEU A 92 2.14 3.34 -27.35
N LYS A 93 1.45 3.42 -26.22
CA LYS A 93 1.31 2.31 -25.26
C LYS A 93 -0.08 1.71 -25.40
N TYR A 94 -0.16 0.42 -25.70
CA TYR A 94 -1.44 -0.26 -25.92
C TYR A 94 -1.48 -1.63 -25.25
N THR A 95 -2.70 -2.09 -24.92
CA THR A 95 -2.94 -3.38 -24.28
C THR A 95 -2.91 -4.48 -25.32
N VAL A 96 -2.15 -5.52 -25.08
CA VAL A 96 -2.00 -6.69 -25.95
C VAL A 96 -2.62 -7.95 -25.37
N ALA A 97 -2.65 -8.07 -24.02
CA ALA A 97 -3.16 -9.24 -23.33
C ALA A 97 -3.68 -8.88 -21.93
N GLN A 98 -4.30 -9.84 -21.27
CA GLN A 98 -4.54 -9.86 -19.84
C GLN A 98 -3.70 -10.97 -19.21
N TRP A 99 -3.24 -10.77 -18.00
CA TRP A 99 -2.65 -11.85 -17.22
C TRP A 99 -3.69 -12.44 -16.26
N LEU A 100 -3.54 -13.73 -16.01
CA LEU A 100 -4.37 -14.51 -15.08
C LEU A 100 -3.47 -15.09 -13.98
N THR A 101 -4.03 -15.26 -12.80
CA THR A 101 -3.37 -15.97 -11.72
C THR A 101 -3.13 -17.44 -12.09
N PRO A 102 -2.33 -18.22 -11.31
CA PRO A 102 -2.19 -19.65 -11.52
C PRO A 102 -3.54 -20.40 -11.62
N SER A 103 -4.55 -19.98 -10.86
CA SER A 103 -5.90 -20.55 -10.86
C SER A 103 -6.85 -20.00 -11.93
N ASP A 104 -6.33 -19.32 -12.95
CA ASP A 104 -7.11 -18.73 -14.04
C ASP A 104 -8.00 -17.54 -13.65
N THR A 105 -7.73 -16.90 -12.53
CA THR A 105 -8.49 -15.72 -12.09
C THR A 105 -7.98 -14.46 -12.77
N CYS A 106 -8.88 -13.68 -13.37
CA CYS A 106 -8.58 -12.34 -13.88
C CYS A 106 -8.77 -11.32 -12.78
N ILE A 107 -7.72 -10.56 -12.47
CA ILE A 107 -7.77 -9.53 -11.41
C ILE A 107 -7.99 -8.11 -11.93
N ASP A 108 -8.17 -7.96 -13.24
CA ASP A 108 -8.29 -6.64 -13.89
C ASP A 108 -9.51 -5.87 -13.36
N GLY A 109 -9.26 -4.68 -12.79
CA GLY A 109 -10.27 -3.84 -12.15
C GLY A 109 -10.79 -4.35 -10.80
N VAL A 110 -10.27 -5.48 -10.31
CA VAL A 110 -10.70 -6.10 -9.04
C VAL A 110 -9.56 -6.10 -8.00
N GLY A 111 -8.35 -6.53 -8.41
CA GLY A 111 -7.22 -6.73 -7.52
C GLY A 111 -7.28 -8.05 -6.75
N ILE A 112 -6.35 -8.20 -5.82
CA ILE A 112 -6.22 -9.36 -4.93
C ILE A 112 -6.68 -8.96 -3.54
N THR A 113 -7.57 -9.73 -2.96
CA THR A 113 -8.03 -9.52 -1.58
C THR A 113 -7.04 -10.16 -0.62
N PRO A 114 -6.54 -9.47 0.41
CA PRO A 114 -5.67 -10.07 1.41
C PRO A 114 -6.42 -11.07 2.30
N ASP A 115 -5.69 -12.04 2.85
CA ASP A 115 -6.23 -13.01 3.82
C ASP A 115 -6.54 -12.34 5.16
N VAL A 116 -5.72 -11.34 5.53
CA VAL A 116 -5.88 -10.54 6.75
C VAL A 116 -5.92 -9.07 6.37
N GLU A 117 -7.09 -8.46 6.51
CA GLU A 117 -7.24 -7.02 6.25
C GLU A 117 -6.62 -6.21 7.38
N VAL A 118 -5.64 -5.38 7.03
CA VAL A 118 -5.01 -4.41 7.94
C VAL A 118 -4.95 -3.07 7.23
N LYS A 119 -5.63 -2.07 7.78
CA LYS A 119 -5.58 -0.69 7.29
C LYS A 119 -4.59 0.11 8.13
N LEU A 120 -3.80 0.95 7.47
CA LEU A 120 -3.00 1.93 8.18
C LEU A 120 -3.93 2.93 8.87
N ASP A 121 -3.55 3.36 10.09
CA ASP A 121 -4.26 4.44 10.77
C ASP A 121 -4.13 5.73 9.95
N GLU A 122 -5.20 6.54 9.93
CA GLU A 122 -5.22 7.81 9.19
C GLU A 122 -4.08 8.75 9.64
N ALA A 123 -3.67 8.66 10.90
CA ALA A 123 -2.54 9.42 11.43
C ALA A 123 -1.22 9.12 10.70
N ILE A 124 -1.02 7.89 10.20
CA ILE A 124 0.21 7.52 9.49
C ILE A 124 0.19 8.04 8.05
N THR A 125 -1.00 8.19 7.46
CA THR A 125 -1.18 8.52 6.03
C THR A 125 -1.39 10.00 5.77
N ILE A 126 -1.86 10.77 6.76
CA ILE A 126 -2.23 12.18 6.57
C ILE A 126 -1.04 13.10 6.27
N GLY A 127 0.17 12.72 6.69
CA GLY A 127 1.36 13.56 6.59
C GLY A 127 1.38 14.72 7.59
N ALA A 128 2.58 15.28 7.82
CA ALA A 128 2.73 16.48 8.64
C ALA A 128 2.16 17.70 7.90
N PRO A 129 1.47 18.61 8.61
CA PRO A 129 0.98 19.85 8.00
C PRO A 129 2.16 20.78 7.69
N ASP A 130 2.10 21.46 6.55
CA ASP A 130 3.04 22.53 6.21
C ASP A 130 2.52 23.83 6.81
N ILE A 131 3.09 24.26 7.93
CA ILE A 131 2.64 25.41 8.69
C ILE A 131 3.71 26.51 8.80
N GLU A 132 4.90 26.29 8.21
CA GLU A 132 6.03 27.24 8.29
C GLU A 132 6.22 27.79 9.71
N ASP A 133 6.14 29.13 9.87
CA ASP A 133 6.26 29.85 11.16
C ASP A 133 4.90 30.18 11.80
N GLU A 134 3.79 29.61 11.29
CA GLU A 134 2.46 29.88 11.83
C GLU A 134 2.27 29.20 13.19
N VAL A 135 1.50 29.87 14.07
CA VAL A 135 1.13 29.37 15.38
C VAL A 135 -0.39 29.33 15.50
N PHE A 136 -0.94 28.16 15.80
CA PHE A 136 -2.39 28.03 15.93
C PHE A 136 -2.78 27.82 17.40
N GLU A 137 -3.68 28.68 17.86
CA GLU A 137 -4.25 28.62 19.21
C GLU A 137 -5.50 27.73 19.24
N ALA A 138 -5.88 27.33 20.45
CA ALA A 138 -7.14 26.64 20.67
C ALA A 138 -8.34 27.49 20.24
N ASP A 139 -9.45 26.82 19.98
CA ASP A 139 -10.73 27.39 19.57
C ASP A 139 -10.71 28.04 18.18
N THR A 140 -9.88 27.50 17.30
CA THR A 140 -9.72 27.96 15.91
C THR A 140 -9.90 26.83 14.90
N VAL A 141 -10.29 27.18 13.67
CA VAL A 141 -10.26 26.31 12.49
C VAL A 141 -8.96 26.55 11.75
N ASN A 142 -8.15 25.51 11.53
CA ASN A 142 -6.87 25.64 10.85
C ASN A 142 -6.44 24.32 10.17
N VAL A 143 -5.51 24.44 9.21
CA VAL A 143 -5.06 23.33 8.37
C VAL A 143 -4.29 22.25 9.13
N ALA A 144 -3.68 22.60 10.27
CA ALA A 144 -2.87 21.68 11.05
C ALA A 144 -3.70 20.89 12.08
N ALA A 145 -4.87 21.36 12.46
CA ALA A 145 -5.68 20.80 13.54
C ALA A 145 -5.98 19.32 13.33
N LYS A 146 -6.39 18.94 12.14
CA LYS A 146 -6.74 17.54 11.82
C LYS A 146 -5.54 16.62 12.00
N SER A 147 -4.40 16.94 11.41
CA SER A 147 -3.18 16.13 11.50
C SER A 147 -2.70 15.98 12.92
N VAL A 148 -2.60 17.10 13.65
CA VAL A 148 -2.15 17.10 15.05
C VAL A 148 -3.08 16.28 15.95
N GLN A 149 -4.39 16.42 15.79
CA GLN A 149 -5.37 15.64 16.55
C GLN A 149 -5.31 14.14 16.23
N LEU A 150 -5.09 13.77 14.96
CA LEU A 150 -4.91 12.38 14.57
C LEU A 150 -3.63 11.80 15.19
N TYR A 151 -2.51 12.52 15.14
CA TYR A 151 -1.26 12.08 15.77
C TYR A 151 -1.41 11.93 17.29
N LEU A 152 -2.00 12.92 17.96
CA LEU A 152 -2.25 12.85 19.39
C LEU A 152 -3.12 11.64 19.78
N LYS A 153 -4.18 11.39 18.98
CA LYS A 153 -5.06 10.23 19.18
C LYS A 153 -4.31 8.93 18.99
N PHE A 154 -3.52 8.82 17.93
CA PHE A 154 -2.70 7.64 17.63
C PHE A 154 -1.69 7.35 18.74
N LEU A 155 -1.09 8.40 19.33
CA LEU A 155 -0.17 8.31 20.47
C LEU A 155 -0.88 8.08 21.82
N GLY A 156 -2.21 8.04 21.84
CA GLY A 156 -3.01 7.75 23.04
C GLY A 156 -3.34 8.98 23.90
N TYR A 157 -3.13 10.20 23.40
CA TYR A 157 -3.54 11.41 24.10
C TYR A 157 -5.04 11.67 23.97
N PRO A 158 -5.70 12.25 25.00
CA PRO A 158 -7.15 12.36 25.05
C PRO A 158 -7.69 13.55 24.23
N VAL A 159 -7.78 13.39 22.92
CA VAL A 159 -8.46 14.34 22.03
C VAL A 159 -9.95 14.03 21.91
N ASP A 160 -10.77 15.05 21.66
CA ASP A 160 -12.23 14.91 21.52
C ASP A 160 -12.70 14.84 20.06
N ARG A 161 -11.80 15.15 19.10
CA ARG A 161 -12.13 15.22 17.67
C ARG A 161 -10.88 15.02 16.79
N SER A 162 -11.10 14.92 15.48
CA SER A 162 -10.02 14.75 14.48
C SER A 162 -10.45 15.43 13.17
N ASP A 163 -10.80 16.71 13.26
CA ASP A 163 -11.18 17.55 12.12
C ASP A 163 -10.38 18.86 12.13
N GLU A 164 -10.75 19.81 11.32
CA GLU A 164 -10.01 21.08 11.16
C GLU A 164 -10.22 22.06 12.32
N TYR A 165 -11.11 21.79 13.28
CA TYR A 165 -11.30 22.63 14.44
C TYR A 165 -10.44 22.18 15.62
N PHE A 166 -9.51 23.04 16.05
CA PHE A 166 -8.61 22.77 17.18
C PHE A 166 -9.26 23.14 18.50
N SER A 167 -9.86 22.17 19.17
CA SER A 167 -10.61 22.41 20.42
C SER A 167 -9.70 22.70 21.60
N LEU A 168 -10.31 23.27 22.67
CA LEU A 168 -9.64 23.44 23.96
C LEU A 168 -9.17 22.11 24.57
N GLN A 169 -9.89 21.02 24.30
CA GLN A 169 -9.48 19.69 24.78
C GLN A 169 -8.28 19.17 24.00
N SER A 170 -8.28 19.35 22.68
CA SER A 170 -7.14 19.00 21.83
C SER A 170 -5.89 19.81 22.20
N SER A 171 -6.05 21.09 22.52
CA SER A 171 -4.96 21.95 23.03
C SER A 171 -4.37 21.41 24.34
N LYS A 172 -5.22 20.97 25.27
CA LYS A 172 -4.73 20.33 26.52
C LYS A 172 -3.99 19.03 26.24
N ALA A 173 -4.48 18.22 25.32
CA ALA A 173 -3.82 16.98 24.90
C ALA A 173 -2.45 17.29 24.27
N LEU A 174 -2.37 18.34 23.44
CA LEU A 174 -1.12 18.80 22.86
C LEU A 174 -0.13 19.28 23.91
N ALA A 175 -0.58 20.05 24.91
CA ALA A 175 0.27 20.48 26.02
C ALA A 175 0.84 19.29 26.83
N MET A 176 0.06 18.21 26.96
CA MET A 176 0.55 16.97 27.58
C MET A 176 1.65 16.31 26.73
N PHE A 177 1.46 16.23 25.41
CA PHE A 177 2.47 15.73 24.50
C PHE A 177 3.73 16.59 24.53
N GLN A 178 3.61 17.90 24.36
CA GLN A 178 4.72 18.86 24.40
C GLN A 178 5.55 18.69 25.69
N LYS A 179 4.87 18.55 26.84
CA LYS A 179 5.54 18.31 28.12
C LYS A 179 6.29 16.98 28.15
N ALA A 180 5.72 15.91 27.58
CA ALA A 180 6.35 14.59 27.54
C ALA A 180 7.61 14.59 26.67
N GLU A 181 7.60 15.36 25.57
CA GLU A 181 8.72 15.50 24.65
C GLU A 181 9.73 16.60 25.06
N GLY A 182 9.51 17.30 26.18
CA GLY A 182 10.40 18.35 26.67
C GLY A 182 10.31 19.67 25.90
N LEU A 183 9.22 19.86 25.14
CA LEU A 183 8.91 21.11 24.44
C LEU A 183 8.21 22.12 25.35
N THR A 184 8.03 23.36 24.88
CA THR A 184 7.22 24.37 25.55
C THR A 184 5.76 23.91 25.59
N ALA A 185 5.25 23.59 26.77
CA ALA A 185 3.91 23.01 26.97
C ALA A 185 2.83 24.11 27.03
N ASP A 186 2.62 24.82 25.94
CA ASP A 186 1.65 25.91 25.83
C ASP A 186 0.32 25.49 25.16
N GLY A 187 0.26 24.28 24.60
CA GLY A 187 -0.91 23.71 23.94
C GLY A 187 -1.25 24.38 22.61
N LYS A 188 -0.29 25.09 22.01
CA LYS A 188 -0.41 25.68 20.70
C LYS A 188 0.32 24.83 19.66
N ILE A 189 -0.18 24.80 18.44
CA ILE A 189 0.48 24.13 17.33
C ILE A 189 1.58 25.05 16.80
N HIS A 190 2.81 24.57 16.82
CA HIS A 190 3.99 25.22 16.26
C HIS A 190 4.67 24.29 15.27
N ALA A 191 5.55 24.82 14.42
CA ALA A 191 6.37 24.01 13.51
C ALA A 191 7.27 23.00 14.25
N GLU A 192 7.60 23.26 15.51
CA GLU A 192 8.40 22.36 16.35
C GLU A 192 7.58 21.26 17.04
N THR A 193 6.25 21.33 16.95
CA THR A 193 5.34 20.38 17.59
C THR A 193 4.96 19.26 16.65
#